data_4703dd81eaaf4fc44c8f1fb70a5ae1a6
#
_entry.id   4703dd81eaaf4fc44c8f1fb70a5ae1a6
#
_cell.length_a   1.000
_cell.length_b   1.000
_cell.length_c   1.000
_cell.angle_alpha   90.00
_cell.angle_beta   90.00
_cell.angle_gamma   90.00
#
_symmetry.space_group_name_H-M   'P 1'
#
loop_
_entity.id
_entity.type
_entity.pdbx_description
1 polymer ?
#
loop_
_entity_poly.entity_id
_entity_poly.type
_entity_poly.pdbx_seq_one_letter_code
_entity_poly.pdbx_strand_id
1 'polypeptide(L)'
;MQSLKRILLVEPDDVVRGILEGAAASVAQVESHRRFETARASVLGAPFDFLVTNVRLGAYNGLHLVYLSLSCPQMPRAIVFSDEPDAGLGREVQRAGAFYELGVRLPVTLASYLTGLLPRFDRRDPTAPDRRTRLGGGRRCCDLGVDAHVETEYAVDDRFNIHPSSM
;
A
#
# COMPACT_ATOMS: atom_id res chain seq x y z
N MET A 1 12.28 -29.92 4.59
CA MET A 1 12.60 -28.96 3.51
C MET A 1 11.35 -28.12 3.31
N GLN A 2 11.38 -26.84 3.62
CA GLN A 2 10.25 -25.95 3.27
C GLN A 2 10.30 -25.73 1.75
N SER A 3 9.21 -26.08 1.07
CA SER A 3 9.04 -25.76 -0.36
C SER A 3 9.08 -24.23 -0.51
N LEU A 4 9.87 -23.76 -1.47
CA LEU A 4 9.88 -22.34 -1.83
C LEU A 4 8.47 -21.94 -2.30
N LYS A 5 8.01 -20.78 -1.84
CA LYS A 5 6.70 -20.25 -2.28
C LYS A 5 6.75 -19.89 -3.76
N ARG A 6 5.65 -20.11 -4.46
CA ARG A 6 5.50 -19.75 -5.87
C ARG A 6 4.81 -18.40 -5.99
N ILE A 7 5.42 -17.50 -6.74
CA ILE A 7 4.91 -16.14 -6.97
C ILE A 7 4.65 -15.95 -8.45
N LEU A 8 3.50 -15.37 -8.77
CA LEU A 8 3.24 -14.78 -10.07
C LEU A 8 3.44 -13.27 -9.98
N LEU A 9 4.44 -12.74 -10.67
CA LEU A 9 4.76 -11.32 -10.76
C LEU A 9 4.29 -10.77 -12.12
N VAL A 10 3.54 -9.66 -12.09
CA VAL A 10 3.04 -9.04 -13.33
C VAL A 10 3.40 -7.55 -13.34
N GLU A 11 4.37 -7.21 -14.19
CA GLU A 11 4.90 -5.86 -14.31
C GLU A 11 5.33 -5.60 -15.77
N PRO A 12 4.76 -4.59 -16.43
CA PRO A 12 5.11 -4.24 -17.80
C PRO A 12 6.53 -3.69 -17.96
N ASP A 13 7.02 -2.92 -16.98
CA ASP A 13 8.36 -2.34 -17.03
C ASP A 13 9.42 -3.39 -16.72
N ASP A 14 10.40 -3.55 -17.62
CA ASP A 14 11.46 -4.56 -17.49
C ASP A 14 12.42 -4.29 -16.33
N VAL A 15 12.68 -3.01 -16.05
CA VAL A 15 13.60 -2.61 -14.98
C VAL A 15 12.97 -2.88 -13.63
N VAL A 16 11.74 -2.42 -13.45
CA VAL A 16 10.98 -2.64 -12.20
C VAL A 16 10.78 -4.13 -11.97
N ARG A 17 10.41 -4.88 -13.02
CA ARG A 17 10.23 -6.33 -12.92
C ARG A 17 11.51 -7.03 -12.49
N GLY A 18 12.65 -6.71 -13.10
CA GLY A 18 13.95 -7.29 -12.72
C GLY A 18 14.35 -6.98 -11.26
N ILE A 19 14.05 -5.78 -10.77
CA ILE A 19 14.29 -5.41 -9.36
C ILE A 19 13.41 -6.26 -8.43
N LEU A 20 12.14 -6.44 -8.75
CA LEU A 20 11.21 -7.23 -7.94
C LEU A 20 11.53 -8.73 -7.97
N GLU A 21 11.94 -9.26 -9.14
CA GLU A 21 12.45 -10.63 -9.27
C GLU A 21 13.66 -10.85 -8.35
N GLY A 22 14.62 -9.93 -8.40
CA GLY A 22 15.82 -9.97 -7.54
C GLY A 22 15.47 -9.92 -6.05
N ALA A 23 14.51 -9.07 -5.66
CA ALA A 23 14.05 -8.96 -4.27
C ALA A 23 13.36 -10.23 -3.76
N ALA A 24 12.73 -11.01 -4.62
CA ALA A 24 12.01 -12.22 -4.27
C ALA A 24 12.87 -13.51 -4.41
N ALA A 25 13.93 -13.49 -5.21
CA ALA A 25 14.68 -14.67 -5.62
C ALA A 25 15.25 -15.53 -4.48
N SER A 26 15.58 -14.90 -3.33
CA SER A 26 16.10 -15.60 -2.17
C SER A 26 15.06 -16.36 -1.35
N VAL A 27 13.77 -16.02 -1.51
CA VAL A 27 12.68 -16.51 -0.64
C VAL A 27 11.57 -17.21 -1.40
N ALA A 28 11.55 -17.11 -2.74
CA ALA A 28 10.48 -17.66 -3.55
C ALA A 28 10.92 -18.03 -4.97
N GLN A 29 10.14 -18.89 -5.62
CA GLN A 29 10.21 -19.16 -7.05
C GLN A 29 9.29 -18.18 -7.78
N VAL A 30 9.87 -17.35 -8.64
CA VAL A 30 9.14 -16.29 -9.36
C VAL A 30 8.87 -16.71 -10.78
N GLU A 31 7.60 -16.65 -11.18
CA GLU A 31 7.14 -16.64 -12.55
C GLU A 31 6.70 -15.23 -12.89
N SER A 32 7.26 -14.61 -13.93
CA SER A 32 6.99 -13.21 -14.25
C SER A 32 6.41 -13.01 -15.64
N HIS A 33 5.51 -12.05 -15.75
CA HIS A 33 4.85 -11.67 -17.00
C HIS A 33 4.80 -10.16 -17.17
N ARG A 34 4.86 -9.73 -18.43
CA ARG A 34 4.73 -8.31 -18.82
C ARG A 34 3.30 -7.90 -19.13
N ARG A 35 2.47 -8.87 -19.51
CA ARG A 35 1.14 -8.64 -20.07
C ARG A 35 0.07 -9.36 -19.28
N PHE A 36 -1.08 -8.73 -19.24
CA PHE A 36 -2.27 -9.28 -18.60
C PHE A 36 -2.65 -10.65 -19.15
N GLU A 37 -2.63 -10.81 -20.48
CA GLU A 37 -3.13 -12.03 -21.14
C GLU A 37 -2.30 -13.26 -20.76
N THR A 38 -0.97 -13.13 -20.75
CA THR A 38 -0.08 -14.21 -20.33
C THR A 38 -0.20 -14.51 -18.85
N ALA A 39 -0.27 -13.48 -18.01
CA ALA A 39 -0.49 -13.63 -16.57
C ALA A 39 -1.83 -14.29 -16.26
N ARG A 40 -2.89 -13.94 -16.99
CA ARG A 40 -4.21 -14.58 -16.86
C ARG A 40 -4.14 -16.08 -17.12
N ALA A 41 -3.43 -16.50 -18.16
CA ALA A 41 -3.27 -17.92 -18.46
C ALA A 41 -2.57 -18.65 -17.30
N SER A 42 -1.52 -18.05 -16.72
CA SER A 42 -0.81 -18.64 -15.59
C SER A 42 -1.66 -18.69 -14.32
N VAL A 43 -2.41 -17.62 -13.99
CA VAL A 43 -3.33 -17.61 -12.83
C VAL A 43 -4.33 -18.77 -12.89
N LEU A 44 -4.86 -19.04 -14.08
CA LEU A 44 -5.87 -20.09 -14.26
C LEU A 44 -5.27 -21.49 -14.41
N GLY A 45 -4.00 -21.58 -14.86
CA GLY A 45 -3.35 -22.85 -15.22
C GLY A 45 -2.49 -23.47 -14.11
N ALA A 46 -2.06 -22.71 -13.12
CA ALA A 46 -1.13 -23.20 -12.10
C ALA A 46 -1.42 -22.58 -10.72
N PRO A 47 -1.14 -23.32 -9.63
CA PRO A 47 -1.27 -22.78 -8.28
C PRO A 47 -0.11 -21.85 -7.95
N PHE A 48 -0.42 -20.71 -7.34
CA PHE A 48 0.54 -19.75 -6.77
C PHE A 48 0.20 -19.46 -5.31
N ASP A 49 1.21 -19.17 -4.50
CA ASP A 49 1.05 -18.71 -3.13
C ASP A 49 0.78 -17.20 -3.08
N PHE A 50 1.39 -16.47 -4.04
CA PHE A 50 1.26 -15.03 -4.16
C PHE A 50 1.05 -14.59 -5.61
N LEU A 51 0.20 -13.57 -5.75
CA LEU A 51 0.05 -12.77 -6.96
C LEU A 51 0.54 -11.35 -6.66
N VAL A 52 1.56 -10.88 -7.35
CA VAL A 52 2.10 -9.53 -7.23
C VAL A 52 1.89 -8.83 -8.57
N THR A 53 1.09 -7.78 -8.61
CA THR A 53 0.71 -7.15 -9.88
C THR A 53 0.71 -5.64 -9.81
N ASN A 54 1.28 -5.00 -10.84
CA ASN A 54 1.04 -3.58 -11.06
C ASN A 54 -0.45 -3.37 -11.39
N VAL A 55 -1.00 -2.24 -10.95
CA VAL A 55 -2.38 -1.86 -11.27
C VAL A 55 -2.53 -1.56 -12.76
N ARG A 56 -1.50 -0.99 -13.40
CA ARG A 56 -1.50 -0.60 -14.82
C ARG A 56 -0.84 -1.67 -15.69
N LEU A 57 -1.63 -2.46 -16.37
CA LEU A 57 -1.18 -3.50 -17.29
C LEU A 57 -1.58 -3.18 -18.74
N GLY A 58 -1.16 -2.02 -19.23
CA GLY A 58 -1.55 -1.52 -20.55
C GLY A 58 -3.02 -1.14 -20.60
N ALA A 59 -3.81 -1.87 -21.40
CA ALA A 59 -5.26 -1.66 -21.50
C ALA A 59 -6.04 -2.28 -20.34
N TYR A 60 -5.41 -3.06 -19.48
CA TYR A 60 -6.05 -3.78 -18.38
C TYR A 60 -5.63 -3.24 -17.02
N ASN A 61 -6.50 -3.49 -16.03
CA ASN A 61 -6.22 -3.23 -14.64
C ASN A 61 -5.80 -4.52 -13.93
N GLY A 62 -4.68 -4.48 -13.16
CA GLY A 62 -4.19 -5.61 -12.39
C GLY A 62 -5.20 -6.19 -11.40
N LEU A 63 -6.18 -5.41 -10.94
CA LEU A 63 -7.28 -5.90 -10.11
C LEU A 63 -8.10 -7.01 -10.79
N HIS A 64 -8.18 -7.03 -12.12
CA HIS A 64 -8.85 -8.12 -12.82
C HIS A 64 -8.16 -9.47 -12.57
N LEU A 65 -6.82 -9.49 -12.43
CA LEU A 65 -6.10 -10.72 -12.07
C LEU A 65 -6.42 -11.16 -10.63
N VAL A 66 -6.58 -10.18 -9.72
CA VAL A 66 -7.00 -10.49 -8.33
C VAL A 66 -8.37 -11.15 -8.34
N TYR A 67 -9.36 -10.56 -9.01
CA TYR A 67 -10.70 -11.14 -9.08
C TYR A 67 -10.71 -12.54 -9.75
N LEU A 68 -9.92 -12.73 -10.80
CA LEU A 68 -9.77 -14.05 -11.41
C LEU A 68 -9.17 -15.07 -10.44
N SER A 69 -8.19 -14.66 -9.65
CA SER A 69 -7.52 -15.52 -8.68
C SER A 69 -8.43 -15.98 -7.53
N LEU A 70 -9.49 -15.22 -7.23
CA LEU A 70 -10.49 -15.63 -6.23
C LEU A 70 -11.30 -16.86 -6.64
N SER A 71 -11.36 -17.15 -7.95
CA SER A 71 -12.03 -18.34 -8.48
C SER A 71 -11.13 -19.59 -8.49
N CYS A 72 -9.85 -19.44 -8.15
CA CYS A 72 -8.91 -20.56 -8.11
C CYS A 72 -9.04 -21.34 -6.79
N PRO A 73 -8.91 -22.68 -6.79
CA PRO A 73 -8.98 -23.49 -5.57
C PRO A 73 -7.96 -23.10 -4.52
N GLN A 74 -6.76 -22.71 -4.95
CA GLN A 74 -5.72 -22.12 -4.11
C GLN A 74 -5.68 -20.63 -4.38
N MET A 75 -6.52 -19.89 -3.64
CA MET A 75 -6.53 -18.43 -3.75
C MET A 75 -5.17 -17.86 -3.31
N PRO A 76 -4.35 -17.32 -4.20
CA PRO A 76 -3.08 -16.69 -3.83
C PRO A 76 -3.34 -15.45 -2.99
N ARG A 77 -2.40 -15.09 -2.14
CA ARG A 77 -2.40 -13.76 -1.52
C ARG A 77 -1.99 -12.74 -2.55
N ALA A 78 -2.84 -11.77 -2.78
CA ALA A 78 -2.59 -10.76 -3.80
C ALA A 78 -2.00 -9.48 -3.21
N ILE A 79 -0.99 -8.95 -3.89
CA ILE A 79 -0.39 -7.63 -3.63
C ILE A 79 -0.54 -6.83 -4.92
N VAL A 80 -1.27 -5.73 -4.85
CA VAL A 80 -1.42 -4.79 -5.97
C VAL A 80 -0.61 -3.55 -5.65
N PHE A 81 0.19 -3.09 -6.59
CA PHE A 81 0.98 -1.89 -6.41
C PHE A 81 0.76 -0.87 -7.53
N SER A 82 1.07 0.38 -7.22
CA SER A 82 1.05 1.49 -8.17
C SER A 82 2.25 2.39 -7.95
N ASP A 83 2.63 3.14 -8.98
CA ASP A 83 3.76 4.08 -8.91
C ASP A 83 3.42 5.29 -8.05
N GLU A 84 2.17 5.72 -8.08
CA GLU A 84 1.67 6.87 -7.34
C GLU A 84 0.69 6.45 -6.23
N PRO A 85 0.71 7.15 -5.08
CA PRO A 85 -0.24 6.89 -4.01
C PRO A 85 -1.66 7.26 -4.44
N ASP A 86 -2.58 6.30 -4.35
CA ASP A 86 -4.01 6.47 -4.63
C ASP A 86 -4.85 5.82 -3.52
N ALA A 87 -5.47 6.66 -2.69
CA ALA A 87 -6.30 6.19 -1.59
C ALA A 87 -7.61 5.54 -2.07
N GLY A 88 -8.12 5.94 -3.23
CA GLY A 88 -9.30 5.33 -3.85
C GLY A 88 -8.99 3.91 -4.29
N LEU A 89 -7.91 3.74 -5.04
CA LEU A 89 -7.38 2.46 -5.46
C LEU A 89 -7.06 1.56 -4.26
N GLY A 90 -6.40 2.10 -3.23
CA GLY A 90 -6.07 1.34 -2.02
C GLY A 90 -7.30 0.73 -1.35
N ARG A 91 -8.42 1.48 -1.26
CA ARG A 91 -9.69 0.96 -0.74
C ARG A 91 -10.31 -0.11 -1.65
N GLU A 92 -10.21 0.05 -2.95
CA GLU A 92 -10.71 -0.93 -3.92
C GLU A 92 -9.92 -2.23 -3.84
N VAL A 93 -8.59 -2.15 -3.78
CA VAL A 93 -7.69 -3.30 -3.59
C VAL A 93 -8.03 -4.06 -2.32
N GLN A 94 -8.25 -3.34 -1.20
CA GLN A 94 -8.64 -3.97 0.06
C GLN A 94 -10.02 -4.64 0.00
N ARG A 95 -10.99 -4.03 -0.67
CA ARG A 95 -12.30 -4.64 -0.89
C ARG A 95 -12.21 -5.92 -1.72
N ALA A 96 -11.26 -5.97 -2.66
CA ALA A 96 -10.94 -7.18 -3.41
C ALA A 96 -10.18 -8.24 -2.58
N GLY A 97 -9.84 -7.94 -1.32
CA GLY A 97 -9.12 -8.85 -0.43
C GLY A 97 -7.61 -8.89 -0.66
N ALA A 98 -7.06 -7.93 -1.37
CA ALA A 98 -5.64 -7.83 -1.67
C ALA A 98 -4.92 -6.78 -0.79
N PHE A 99 -3.59 -6.82 -0.79
CA PHE A 99 -2.74 -5.81 -0.15
C PHE A 99 -2.39 -4.73 -1.16
N TYR A 100 -2.43 -3.48 -0.74
CA TYR A 100 -1.99 -2.36 -1.54
C TYR A 100 -0.61 -1.86 -1.07
N GLU A 101 0.31 -1.66 -2.02
CA GLU A 101 1.63 -1.12 -1.73
C GLU A 101 2.07 -0.11 -2.80
N LEU A 102 3.01 0.75 -2.48
CA LEU A 102 3.64 1.64 -3.46
C LEU A 102 4.80 0.92 -4.16
N GLY A 103 4.91 1.08 -5.48
CA GLY A 103 5.96 0.48 -6.29
C GLY A 103 7.37 0.79 -5.79
N VAL A 104 7.60 2.03 -5.36
CA VAL A 104 8.89 2.47 -4.80
C VAL A 104 9.26 1.74 -3.49
N ARG A 105 8.27 1.28 -2.72
CA ARG A 105 8.50 0.56 -1.45
C ARG A 105 8.58 -0.95 -1.62
N LEU A 106 7.92 -1.46 -2.65
CA LEU A 106 7.73 -2.89 -2.84
C LEU A 106 9.05 -3.70 -2.88
N PRO A 107 10.14 -3.26 -3.53
CA PRO A 107 11.41 -4.01 -3.51
C PRO A 107 11.94 -4.29 -2.10
N VAL A 108 11.72 -3.36 -1.17
CA VAL A 108 12.19 -3.50 0.22
C VAL A 108 11.22 -4.32 1.07
N THR A 109 9.91 -4.20 0.82
CA THR A 109 8.87 -4.84 1.63
C THR A 109 8.50 -6.24 1.14
N LEU A 110 8.77 -6.57 -0.12
CA LEU A 110 8.34 -7.81 -0.76
C LEU A 110 8.78 -9.05 0.00
N ALA A 111 10.06 -9.16 0.36
CA ALA A 111 10.56 -10.29 1.13
C ALA A 111 9.80 -10.48 2.45
N SER A 112 9.45 -9.38 3.13
CA SER A 112 8.65 -9.43 4.37
C SER A 112 7.23 -9.91 4.12
N TYR A 113 6.59 -9.52 3.01
CA TYR A 113 5.29 -10.05 2.61
C TYR A 113 5.35 -11.56 2.35
N LEU A 114 6.42 -12.04 1.73
CA LEU A 114 6.55 -13.43 1.33
C LEU A 114 6.89 -14.37 2.49
N THR A 115 7.67 -13.89 3.46
CA THR A 115 8.13 -14.69 4.61
C THR A 115 7.27 -14.51 5.85
N GLY A 116 6.59 -13.37 5.98
CA GLY A 116 5.79 -13.04 7.14
C GLY A 116 4.51 -13.85 7.26
N LEU A 117 4.00 -13.96 8.50
CA LEU A 117 2.67 -14.47 8.79
C LEU A 117 1.63 -13.37 8.52
N LEU A 118 1.40 -13.08 7.26
CA LEU A 118 0.40 -12.08 6.89
C LEU A 118 -1.02 -12.62 7.07
N PRO A 119 -1.96 -11.79 7.51
CA PRO A 119 -3.38 -12.13 7.47
C PRO A 119 -3.81 -12.38 6.01
N ARG A 120 -4.91 -13.11 5.83
CA ARG A 120 -5.43 -13.41 4.49
C ARG A 120 -5.84 -12.15 3.72
N PHE A 121 -6.27 -11.12 4.44
CA PHE A 121 -6.72 -9.85 3.88
C PHE A 121 -5.99 -8.68 4.56
N ASP A 122 -5.72 -7.64 3.80
CA ASP A 122 -5.19 -6.39 4.35
C ASP A 122 -6.25 -5.68 5.19
N ARG A 123 -5.92 -5.42 6.48
CA ARG A 123 -6.79 -4.70 7.41
C ARG A 123 -6.30 -3.26 7.66
N ARG A 124 -5.23 -2.85 7.00
CA ARG A 124 -4.73 -1.48 7.12
C ARG A 124 -5.72 -0.53 6.46
N ASP A 125 -5.95 0.61 7.09
CA ASP A 125 -6.68 1.70 6.45
C ASP A 125 -5.73 2.45 5.52
N PRO A 126 -5.90 2.39 4.19
CA PRO A 126 -5.02 3.07 3.24
C PRO A 126 -5.17 4.60 3.30
N THR A 127 -6.22 5.11 3.95
CA THR A 127 -6.45 6.56 4.14
C THR A 127 -5.84 7.08 5.43
N ALA A 128 -5.48 6.19 6.36
CA ALA A 128 -4.87 6.60 7.61
C ALA A 128 -3.48 7.20 7.34
N PRO A 129 -3.19 8.40 7.86
CA PRO A 129 -1.87 8.97 7.73
C PRO A 129 -0.85 8.02 8.35
N ASP A 130 0.24 7.77 7.64
CA ASP A 130 1.31 6.92 8.14
C ASP A 130 1.84 7.50 9.45
N ARG A 131 1.57 6.80 10.56
CA ARG A 131 2.01 7.23 11.89
C ARG A 131 3.54 7.31 12.02
N ARG A 132 4.27 6.73 11.07
CA ARG A 132 5.74 6.76 11.02
C ARG A 132 6.27 8.08 10.46
N THR A 133 5.47 8.83 9.71
CA THR A 133 5.86 10.14 9.14
C THR A 133 5.67 11.31 10.11
N ARG A 134 5.11 11.08 11.30
CA ARG A 134 5.19 12.08 12.36
C ARG A 134 6.64 12.19 12.81
N LEU A 135 7.34 13.17 12.25
CA LEU A 135 8.56 13.73 12.79
C LEU A 135 8.26 14.31 14.17
N GLY A 136 8.39 13.49 15.18
CA GLY A 136 8.12 13.85 16.55
C GLY A 136 8.22 12.58 17.35
N GLY A 137 9.39 12.34 17.94
CA GLY A 137 9.73 11.14 18.68
C GLY A 137 8.61 10.73 19.60
N GLY A 138 8.32 9.48 19.61
CA GLY A 138 7.21 8.84 20.32
C GLY A 138 7.30 8.91 21.84
N ARG A 139 7.40 10.11 22.40
CA ARG A 139 7.08 10.35 23.80
C ARG A 139 5.66 10.86 23.84
N ARG A 140 4.81 10.13 24.48
CA ARG A 140 3.45 10.57 24.79
C ARG A 140 3.56 11.81 25.65
N CYS A 141 2.71 12.81 25.44
CA CYS A 141 2.71 14.08 26.17
C CYS A 141 2.65 13.90 27.68
N CYS A 142 2.09 12.78 28.17
CA CYS A 142 2.04 12.39 29.56
C CYS A 142 3.39 12.00 30.18
N ASP A 143 4.42 11.72 29.35
CA ASP A 143 5.74 11.33 29.88
C ASP A 143 6.63 12.54 30.28
N LEU A 144 6.18 13.76 29.97
CA LEU A 144 6.96 14.97 30.19
C LEU A 144 6.55 15.80 31.42
N GLY A 145 5.53 15.38 32.17
CA GLY A 145 5.16 15.99 33.43
C GLY A 145 5.06 17.55 33.42
N VAL A 146 4.68 18.12 32.28
CA VAL A 146 4.56 19.59 32.12
C VAL A 146 3.08 19.91 31.98
N ASP A 147 2.46 20.28 33.09
CA ASP A 147 1.18 20.96 33.12
C ASP A 147 1.36 22.34 32.50
N ALA A 148 1.16 22.44 31.19
CA ALA A 148 1.11 23.74 30.53
C ALA A 148 -0.35 24.22 30.50
N HIS A 149 -0.84 24.73 31.61
CA HIS A 149 -1.91 25.72 31.62
C HIS A 149 -1.34 27.01 31.05
N VAL A 150 -1.46 27.21 29.76
CA VAL A 150 -1.32 28.53 29.15
C VAL A 150 -2.73 29.08 28.98
N GLU A 151 -3.18 29.85 29.98
CA GLU A 151 -4.28 30.78 29.83
C GLU A 151 -3.83 31.87 28.85
N THR A 152 -4.28 31.82 27.62
CA THR A 152 -4.20 32.93 26.68
C THR A 152 -5.39 33.84 26.94
N GLU A 153 -5.13 34.84 27.81
CA GLU A 153 -5.99 36.01 27.98
C GLU A 153 -5.92 36.85 26.70
N TYR A 154 -6.96 36.79 25.89
CA TYR A 154 -7.15 37.72 24.78
C TYR A 154 -7.67 39.02 25.34
N ALA A 155 -6.76 39.99 25.55
CA ALA A 155 -7.12 41.36 25.76
C ALA A 155 -7.75 41.93 24.48
N VAL A 156 -9.03 42.19 24.52
CA VAL A 156 -9.76 42.94 23.50
C VAL A 156 -9.39 44.40 23.70
N ASP A 157 -8.59 44.97 22.79
CA ASP A 157 -8.27 46.40 22.75
C ASP A 157 -9.42 47.15 22.06
N ASP A 158 -10.28 47.75 22.92
CA ASP A 158 -11.40 48.62 22.54
C ASP A 158 -10.88 50.04 22.23
N ARG A 159 -10.19 50.23 21.14
CA ARG A 159 -9.79 51.56 20.67
C ARG A 159 -9.89 51.66 19.15
N PHE A 160 -11.09 51.82 18.64
CA PHE A 160 -11.32 52.58 17.39
C PHE A 160 -12.83 52.86 17.22
N ASN A 161 -13.35 53.68 18.10
CA ASN A 161 -14.65 54.32 17.90
C ASN A 161 -14.37 55.68 17.26
N ILE A 162 -14.46 55.76 15.93
CA ILE A 162 -14.44 57.01 15.21
C ILE A 162 -15.84 57.26 14.67
N HIS A 163 -16.56 58.19 15.32
CA HIS A 163 -17.76 58.79 14.79
C HIS A 163 -17.43 59.72 13.61
N PRO A 164 -18.16 59.70 12.51
CA PRO A 164 -18.23 60.82 11.59
C PRO A 164 -19.44 61.67 11.97
N SER A 165 -19.13 62.86 12.42
CA SER A 165 -20.13 63.96 12.51
C SER A 165 -20.39 64.55 11.14
N SER A 166 -21.66 64.71 10.88
CA SER A 166 -22.38 65.70 10.10
C SER A 166 -21.60 66.79 9.35
N MET A 167 -21.82 66.89 8.05
CA MET A 167 -22.37 68.04 7.34
C MET A 167 -22.81 67.64 5.95
#